data_6f2627cce6e9945b9c795f4f2478157f
#
_entry.id   6f2627cce6e9945b9c795f4f2478157f
#
_cell.length_a   1.000
_cell.length_b   1.000
_cell.length_c   1.000
_cell.angle_alpha   90.00
_cell.angle_beta   90.00
_cell.angle_gamma   90.00
#
_symmetry.space_group_name_H-M   'P 1'
#
loop_
_entity.id
_entity.type
_entity.pdbx_description
1 polymer ?
#
loop_
_entity_poly.entity_id
_entity_poly.type
_entity_poly.pdbx_seq_one_letter_code
_entity_poly.pdbx_strand_id
1 'polypeptide(L)'
;MHWKSSQSPRKKKARMSKSEFKAMMIVFFDIRGVIYIDWVPEGQTVNQVYYKNVLTTLRERVRRRRPDMWKNVSWILHHDNAPEHNALSVKRYLAKNNIPVMEHPPYSPDLAPCDFFLFPKIKSALKGTRFESMDAVKAKATQLLNSLTQDDLQHCFQQWKIRMERCRDREGGTTLKGITFRLSDFFQ
;
A
#
# COMPACT_ATOMS: atom_id res chain seq x y z
N MET A 1 -24.59 17.69 -26.74
CA MET A 1 -24.79 16.62 -27.76
C MET A 1 -24.10 17.05 -29.03
N HIS A 2 -23.08 16.32 -29.54
CA HIS A 2 -22.47 16.58 -30.84
C HIS A 2 -23.13 15.69 -31.90
N TRP A 3 -23.80 16.27 -32.84
CA TRP A 3 -24.35 15.56 -34.03
C TRP A 3 -23.20 15.06 -34.90
N LYS A 4 -23.15 13.77 -35.18
CA LYS A 4 -22.20 13.15 -36.10
C LYS A 4 -22.97 12.57 -37.30
N SER A 5 -22.50 12.84 -38.52
CA SER A 5 -22.98 12.13 -39.71
C SER A 5 -22.40 10.70 -39.70
N SER A 6 -23.06 9.77 -40.42
CA SER A 6 -22.61 8.37 -40.55
C SER A 6 -21.20 8.22 -41.15
N GLN A 7 -20.71 9.25 -41.86
CA GLN A 7 -19.39 9.30 -42.50
C GLN A 7 -18.34 10.07 -41.69
N SER A 8 -18.69 10.62 -40.51
CA SER A 8 -17.71 11.34 -39.69
C SER A 8 -16.63 10.38 -39.14
N PRO A 9 -15.33 10.69 -39.31
CA PRO A 9 -14.27 9.84 -38.83
C PRO A 9 -14.37 9.68 -37.31
N ARG A 10 -14.15 8.45 -36.81
CA ARG A 10 -14.12 8.19 -35.37
C ARG A 10 -13.02 9.03 -34.71
N LYS A 11 -13.35 9.74 -33.63
CA LYS A 11 -12.34 10.45 -32.83
C LYS A 11 -11.23 9.47 -32.46
N LYS A 12 -10.03 9.66 -33.01
CA LYS A 12 -8.84 8.91 -32.59
C LYS A 12 -8.57 9.30 -31.16
N LYS A 13 -8.61 8.32 -30.24
CA LYS A 13 -8.07 8.52 -28.88
C LYS A 13 -6.61 8.91 -29.04
N ALA A 14 -6.22 10.06 -28.49
CA ALA A 14 -4.81 10.45 -28.44
C ALA A 14 -4.05 9.31 -27.76
N ARG A 15 -3.14 8.65 -28.48
CA ARG A 15 -2.20 7.71 -27.89
C ARG A 15 -1.20 8.56 -27.13
N MET A 16 -1.39 8.66 -25.82
CA MET A 16 -0.36 9.23 -24.96
C MET A 16 0.82 8.24 -25.00
N SER A 17 2.01 8.73 -25.36
CA SER A 17 3.23 7.98 -25.24
C SER A 17 3.34 7.48 -23.78
N LYS A 18 3.68 6.19 -23.59
CA LYS A 18 3.95 5.67 -22.26
C LYS A 18 5.07 6.51 -21.66
N SER A 19 4.88 6.94 -20.42
CA SER A 19 5.97 7.55 -19.65
C SER A 19 7.12 6.55 -19.58
N GLU A 20 8.31 6.94 -19.95
CA GLU A 20 9.53 6.12 -19.83
C GLU A 20 9.96 5.97 -18.38
N PHE A 21 9.43 6.81 -17.48
CA PHE A 21 9.78 6.81 -16.07
C PHE A 21 9.09 5.67 -15.32
N LYS A 22 9.92 4.80 -14.72
CA LYS A 22 9.49 3.72 -13.84
C LYS A 22 10.15 3.88 -12.48
N ALA A 23 9.39 4.30 -11.49
CA ALA A 23 9.82 4.37 -10.10
C ALA A 23 9.19 3.25 -9.28
N MET A 24 9.94 2.67 -8.36
CA MET A 24 9.45 1.72 -7.38
C MET A 24 9.39 2.40 -6.01
N MET A 25 8.28 2.23 -5.31
CA MET A 25 8.05 2.84 -4.00
C MET A 25 7.52 1.78 -3.04
N ILE A 26 8.08 1.78 -1.82
CA ILE A 26 7.54 1.05 -0.68
C ILE A 26 6.93 2.08 0.26
N VAL A 27 5.68 1.88 0.68
CA VAL A 27 4.99 2.83 1.54
C VAL A 27 4.28 2.12 2.67
N PHE A 28 4.39 2.68 3.87
CA PHE A 28 3.70 2.23 5.07
C PHE A 28 2.83 3.35 5.61
N PHE A 29 1.60 3.04 5.88
CA PHE A 29 0.62 3.98 6.42
C PHE A 29 -0.33 3.27 7.38
N ASP A 30 -0.96 4.07 8.23
CA ASP A 30 -2.03 3.63 9.12
C ASP A 30 -3.23 4.59 9.02
N ILE A 31 -4.20 4.42 9.89
CA ILE A 31 -5.40 5.27 9.96
C ILE A 31 -5.08 6.74 10.28
N ARG A 32 -3.91 7.04 10.84
CA ARG A 32 -3.49 8.40 11.23
C ARG A 32 -2.59 9.07 10.20
N GLY A 33 -2.15 8.33 9.17
CA GLY A 33 -1.30 8.91 8.13
C GLY A 33 -0.17 8.01 7.64
N VAL A 34 0.62 8.56 6.72
CA VAL A 34 1.80 7.89 6.19
C VAL A 34 2.90 7.85 7.26
N ILE A 35 3.42 6.67 7.53
CA ILE A 35 4.52 6.44 8.50
C ILE A 35 5.87 6.54 7.81
N TYR A 36 6.03 5.86 6.66
CA TYR A 36 7.31 5.79 5.96
C TYR A 36 7.10 5.61 4.47
N ILE A 37 7.90 6.30 3.68
CA ILE A 37 8.00 6.14 2.22
C ILE A 37 9.47 5.85 1.92
N ASP A 38 9.71 4.80 1.17
CA ASP A 38 11.02 4.43 0.64
C ASP A 38 10.97 4.41 -0.87
N TRP A 39 11.79 5.24 -1.50
CA TRP A 39 11.96 5.23 -2.94
C TRP A 39 13.14 4.33 -3.28
N VAL A 40 12.85 3.21 -3.90
CA VAL A 40 13.90 2.26 -4.33
C VAL A 40 14.78 2.95 -5.37
N PRO A 41 16.11 2.96 -5.19
CA PRO A 41 17.03 3.54 -6.17
C PRO A 41 16.86 2.90 -7.54
N GLU A 42 17.13 3.65 -8.59
CA GLU A 42 17.07 3.14 -9.96
C GLU A 42 18.06 1.98 -10.15
N GLY A 43 17.60 0.92 -10.83
CA GLY A 43 18.39 -0.30 -11.03
C GLY A 43 18.48 -1.22 -9.80
N GLN A 44 18.02 -0.79 -8.63
CA GLN A 44 18.01 -1.61 -7.42
C GLN A 44 16.81 -2.56 -7.43
N THR A 45 17.06 -3.83 -7.09
CA THR A 45 16.00 -4.81 -6.83
C THR A 45 15.72 -4.89 -5.34
N VAL A 46 14.43 -4.92 -4.98
CA VAL A 46 14.02 -5.21 -3.60
C VAL A 46 14.22 -6.70 -3.35
N ASN A 47 15.22 -7.02 -2.55
CA ASN A 47 15.50 -8.37 -2.07
C ASN A 47 15.34 -8.43 -0.54
N GLN A 48 15.51 -9.61 0.05
CA GLN A 48 15.36 -9.81 1.49
C GLN A 48 16.29 -8.91 2.34
N VAL A 49 17.49 -8.57 1.85
CA VAL A 49 18.43 -7.71 2.57
C VAL A 49 17.93 -6.27 2.55
N TYR A 50 17.55 -5.78 1.36
CA TYR A 50 16.96 -4.47 1.20
C TYR A 50 15.71 -4.31 2.06
N TYR A 51 14.79 -5.29 1.98
CA TYR A 51 13.55 -5.23 2.74
C TYR A 51 13.76 -5.24 4.26
N LYS A 52 14.75 -5.98 4.78
CA LYS A 52 15.11 -5.89 6.21
C LYS A 52 15.59 -4.49 6.62
N ASN A 53 16.35 -3.81 5.77
CA ASN A 53 16.78 -2.43 6.04
C ASN A 53 15.57 -1.47 6.06
N VAL A 54 14.64 -1.66 5.13
CA VAL A 54 13.36 -0.93 5.11
C VAL A 54 12.57 -1.17 6.41
N LEU A 55 12.46 -2.41 6.87
CA LEU A 55 11.78 -2.75 8.13
C LEU A 55 12.50 -2.17 9.36
N THR A 56 13.82 -2.09 9.35
CA THR A 56 14.60 -1.46 10.42
C THR A 56 14.28 0.04 10.50
N THR A 57 14.23 0.70 9.36
CA THR A 57 13.85 2.12 9.28
C THR A 57 12.37 2.31 9.67
N LEU A 58 11.47 1.45 9.19
CA LEU A 58 10.05 1.47 9.57
C LEU A 58 9.88 1.40 11.09
N ARG A 59 10.57 0.47 11.74
CA ARG A 59 10.52 0.29 13.20
C ARG A 59 10.87 1.58 13.95
N GLU A 60 11.94 2.28 13.53
CA GLU A 60 12.31 3.57 14.11
C GLU A 60 11.30 4.68 13.80
N ARG A 61 10.68 4.65 12.62
CA ARG A 61 9.61 5.60 12.25
C ARG A 61 8.35 5.38 13.09
N VAL A 62 7.95 4.12 13.31
CA VAL A 62 6.82 3.79 14.21
C VAL A 62 7.12 4.29 15.62
N ARG A 63 8.30 4.01 16.17
CA ARG A 63 8.71 4.47 17.50
C ARG A 63 8.56 5.98 17.68
N ARG A 64 8.93 6.77 16.63
CA ARG A 64 8.90 8.24 16.68
C ARG A 64 7.52 8.82 16.40
N ARG A 65 6.80 8.25 15.44
CA ARG A 65 5.51 8.81 14.97
C ARG A 65 4.29 8.25 15.70
N ARG A 66 4.44 7.10 16.34
CA ARG A 66 3.37 6.39 17.08
C ARG A 66 3.89 5.90 18.44
N PRO A 67 4.32 6.83 19.31
CA PRO A 67 4.91 6.46 20.60
C PRO A 67 3.94 5.71 21.52
N ASP A 68 2.64 5.96 21.40
CA ASP A 68 1.57 5.25 22.08
C ASP A 68 1.51 3.78 21.65
N MET A 69 1.42 3.54 20.35
CA MET A 69 1.39 2.17 19.79
C MET A 69 2.71 1.42 20.05
N TRP A 70 3.81 2.15 20.05
CA TRP A 70 5.11 1.58 20.36
C TRP A 70 5.20 1.11 21.82
N LYS A 71 4.79 1.94 22.78
CA LYS A 71 4.81 1.60 24.21
C LYS A 71 3.88 0.43 24.53
N ASN A 72 2.71 0.39 23.93
CA ASN A 72 1.70 -0.63 24.17
C ASN A 72 1.91 -1.89 23.34
N VAL A 73 2.91 -1.91 22.45
CA VAL A 73 3.18 -3.02 21.50
C VAL A 73 1.92 -3.37 20.70
N SER A 74 1.13 -2.36 20.33
CA SER A 74 -0.21 -2.54 19.72
C SER A 74 -0.24 -2.37 18.21
N TRP A 75 0.90 -2.21 17.54
CA TRP A 75 0.96 -2.12 16.08
C TRP A 75 1.24 -3.49 15.46
N ILE A 76 0.64 -3.71 14.30
CA ILE A 76 0.75 -4.96 13.53
C ILE A 76 1.19 -4.60 12.11
N LEU A 77 2.13 -5.36 11.58
CA LEU A 77 2.56 -5.21 10.19
C LEU A 77 1.67 -6.04 9.28
N HIS A 78 1.08 -5.40 8.28
CA HIS A 78 0.45 -6.07 7.15
C HIS A 78 1.26 -5.79 5.89
N HIS A 79 1.69 -6.84 5.19
CA HIS A 79 2.37 -6.79 3.91
C HIS A 79 1.88 -7.94 3.02
N ASP A 80 2.12 -7.85 1.72
CA ASP A 80 1.75 -8.89 0.77
C ASP A 80 2.66 -10.13 0.84
N ASN A 81 2.36 -11.13 0.01
CA ASN A 81 3.09 -12.40 -0.04
C ASN A 81 4.30 -12.37 -1.00
N ALA A 82 4.89 -11.21 -1.26
CA ALA A 82 6.11 -11.15 -2.08
C ALA A 82 7.20 -12.11 -1.54
N PRO A 83 7.97 -12.78 -2.40
CA PRO A 83 8.99 -13.74 -1.97
C PRO A 83 9.99 -13.17 -0.97
N GLU A 84 10.39 -11.91 -1.14
CA GLU A 84 11.29 -11.19 -0.25
C GLU A 84 10.68 -10.95 1.14
N HIS A 85 9.36 -10.76 1.24
CA HIS A 85 8.65 -10.60 2.51
C HIS A 85 8.57 -11.92 3.27
N ASN A 86 8.42 -13.01 2.55
CA ASN A 86 8.32 -14.36 3.10
C ASN A 86 9.66 -15.05 3.38
N ALA A 87 10.79 -14.40 3.04
CA ALA A 87 12.12 -14.94 3.25
C ALA A 87 12.36 -15.25 4.74
N LEU A 88 13.02 -16.38 5.02
CA LEU A 88 13.31 -16.83 6.38
C LEU A 88 14.07 -15.79 7.21
N SER A 89 14.99 -15.06 6.58
CA SER A 89 15.74 -13.99 7.23
C SER A 89 14.89 -12.81 7.67
N VAL A 90 13.82 -12.50 6.91
CA VAL A 90 12.84 -11.47 7.25
C VAL A 90 11.94 -11.95 8.37
N LYS A 91 11.43 -13.17 8.31
CA LYS A 91 10.60 -13.77 9.38
C LYS A 91 11.36 -13.81 10.70
N ARG A 92 12.64 -14.21 10.68
CA ARG A 92 13.52 -14.19 11.88
C ARG A 92 13.72 -12.77 12.42
N TYR A 93 13.90 -11.79 11.54
CA TYR A 93 14.02 -10.39 11.94
C TYR A 93 12.76 -9.89 12.64
N LEU A 94 11.58 -10.16 12.07
CA LEU A 94 10.28 -9.76 12.63
C LEU A 94 10.05 -10.41 14.00
N ALA A 95 10.30 -11.71 14.12
CA ALA A 95 10.19 -12.45 15.40
C ALA A 95 11.15 -11.91 16.45
N LYS A 96 12.44 -11.69 16.09
CA LYS A 96 13.46 -11.14 17.02
C LYS A 96 13.06 -9.76 17.57
N ASN A 97 12.35 -8.96 16.79
CA ASN A 97 11.94 -7.62 17.18
C ASN A 97 10.49 -7.55 17.72
N ASN A 98 9.86 -8.70 17.96
CA ASN A 98 8.48 -8.81 18.45
C ASN A 98 7.49 -7.99 17.57
N ILE A 99 7.66 -8.05 16.25
CA ILE A 99 6.75 -7.39 15.30
C ILE A 99 5.71 -8.41 14.84
N PRO A 100 4.46 -8.32 15.31
CA PRO A 100 3.41 -9.20 14.85
C PRO A 100 3.07 -8.88 13.38
N VAL A 101 2.84 -9.93 12.60
CA VAL A 101 2.49 -9.84 11.18
C VAL A 101 1.07 -10.35 11.00
N MET A 102 0.27 -9.58 10.28
CA MET A 102 -1.01 -10.02 9.78
C MET A 102 -0.80 -10.75 8.44
N GLU A 103 -1.19 -12.00 8.38
CA GLU A 103 -1.08 -12.79 7.16
C GLU A 103 -2.00 -12.22 6.05
N HIS A 104 -1.49 -12.24 4.82
CA HIS A 104 -2.24 -11.83 3.64
C HIS A 104 -2.64 -13.05 2.82
N PRO A 105 -3.94 -13.20 2.46
CA PRO A 105 -4.37 -14.31 1.61
C PRO A 105 -3.66 -14.26 0.25
N PRO A 106 -3.28 -15.41 -0.33
CA PRO A 106 -2.69 -15.45 -1.66
C PRO A 106 -3.63 -14.85 -2.71
N TYR A 107 -3.04 -14.17 -3.71
CA TYR A 107 -3.77 -13.62 -4.88
C TYR A 107 -4.95 -12.69 -4.54
N SER A 108 -4.88 -11.96 -3.43
CA SER A 108 -5.97 -11.12 -2.93
C SER A 108 -5.62 -9.63 -2.88
N PRO A 109 -5.30 -8.96 -4.01
CA PRO A 109 -4.95 -7.53 -4.02
C PRO A 109 -6.10 -6.64 -3.56
N ASP A 110 -7.34 -7.12 -3.63
CA ASP A 110 -8.53 -6.45 -3.11
C ASP A 110 -8.57 -6.37 -1.58
N LEU A 111 -7.73 -7.16 -0.89
CA LEU A 111 -7.53 -7.13 0.56
C LEU A 111 -6.25 -6.38 0.97
N ALA A 112 -5.51 -5.82 0.02
CA ALA A 112 -4.32 -5.01 0.29
C ALA A 112 -4.65 -3.51 0.19
N PRO A 113 -4.65 -2.73 1.29
CA PRO A 113 -4.96 -1.30 1.28
C PRO A 113 -4.12 -0.48 0.30
N CYS A 114 -2.87 -0.88 0.06
CA CYS A 114 -2.03 -0.26 -0.96
C CYS A 114 -2.62 -0.45 -2.36
N ASP A 115 -3.11 -1.65 -2.69
CA ASP A 115 -3.55 -2.00 -4.04
C ASP A 115 -4.95 -1.48 -4.37
N PHE A 116 -5.89 -1.59 -3.44
CA PHE A 116 -7.26 -1.16 -3.73
C PHE A 116 -7.51 0.33 -3.49
N PHE A 117 -6.69 1.00 -2.68
CA PHE A 117 -6.90 2.42 -2.33
C PHE A 117 -5.72 3.30 -2.72
N LEU A 118 -4.53 3.06 -2.16
CA LEU A 118 -3.43 4.00 -2.22
C LEU A 118 -2.86 4.19 -3.64
N PHE A 119 -2.46 3.09 -4.28
CA PHE A 119 -1.87 3.14 -5.62
C PHE A 119 -2.85 3.61 -6.69
N PRO A 120 -4.14 3.19 -6.71
CA PRO A 120 -5.14 3.76 -7.61
C PRO A 120 -5.30 5.27 -7.46
N LYS A 121 -5.34 5.78 -6.22
CA LYS A 121 -5.46 7.21 -5.94
C LYS A 121 -4.27 8.00 -6.48
N ILE A 122 -3.04 7.53 -6.23
CA ILE A 122 -1.81 8.14 -6.75
C ILE A 122 -1.79 8.08 -8.29
N LYS A 123 -2.02 6.90 -8.87
CA LYS A 123 -2.01 6.72 -10.33
C LYS A 123 -3.03 7.62 -11.03
N SER A 124 -4.22 7.76 -10.44
CA SER A 124 -5.27 8.64 -10.98
C SER A 124 -4.84 10.10 -10.95
N ALA A 125 -4.22 10.55 -9.87
CA ALA A 125 -3.77 11.94 -9.73
C ALA A 125 -2.54 12.28 -10.60
N LEU A 126 -1.70 11.30 -10.91
CA LEU A 126 -0.55 11.47 -11.81
C LEU A 126 -0.95 11.36 -13.29
N LYS A 127 -2.12 10.77 -13.57
CA LYS A 127 -2.59 10.53 -14.95
C LYS A 127 -2.80 11.85 -15.69
N GLY A 128 -2.26 11.93 -16.91
CA GLY A 128 -2.40 13.11 -17.77
C GLY A 128 -1.36 14.20 -17.53
N THR A 129 -0.55 14.10 -16.49
CA THR A 129 0.56 15.03 -16.24
C THR A 129 1.83 14.52 -16.92
N ARG A 130 2.51 15.41 -17.67
CA ARG A 130 3.86 15.14 -18.16
C ARG A 130 4.86 15.60 -17.13
N PHE A 131 5.80 14.74 -16.78
CA PHE A 131 6.89 15.04 -15.86
C PHE A 131 8.20 15.14 -16.64
N GLU A 132 9.02 16.09 -16.26
CA GLU A 132 10.32 16.36 -16.90
C GLU A 132 11.42 15.42 -16.37
N SER A 133 11.23 14.86 -15.17
CA SER A 133 12.20 13.99 -14.55
C SER A 133 11.54 12.94 -13.62
N MET A 134 12.30 11.90 -13.29
CA MET A 134 11.91 10.91 -12.29
C MET A 134 11.71 11.57 -10.91
N ASP A 135 12.54 12.54 -10.55
CA ASP A 135 12.44 13.22 -9.27
C ASP A 135 11.17 14.06 -9.17
N ALA A 136 10.72 14.67 -10.27
CA ALA A 136 9.43 15.35 -10.33
C ALA A 136 8.25 14.39 -10.08
N VAL A 137 8.31 13.17 -10.62
CA VAL A 137 7.31 12.10 -10.34
C VAL A 137 7.32 11.73 -8.86
N LYS A 138 8.49 11.45 -8.29
CA LYS A 138 8.66 11.09 -6.86
C LYS A 138 8.16 12.21 -5.94
N ALA A 139 8.54 13.45 -6.23
CA ALA A 139 8.11 14.62 -5.45
C ALA A 139 6.58 14.76 -5.47
N LYS A 140 5.95 14.66 -6.66
CA LYS A 140 4.50 14.77 -6.79
C LYS A 140 3.77 13.62 -6.08
N ALA A 141 4.23 12.38 -6.22
CA ALA A 141 3.66 11.24 -5.53
C ALA A 141 3.79 11.38 -3.99
N THR A 142 4.96 11.83 -3.51
CA THR A 142 5.18 12.10 -2.08
C THR A 142 4.25 13.22 -1.57
N GLN A 143 4.08 14.29 -2.35
CA GLN A 143 3.13 15.36 -2.01
C GLN A 143 1.70 14.81 -1.88
N LEU A 144 1.26 13.99 -2.84
CA LEU A 144 -0.07 13.36 -2.82
C LEU A 144 -0.26 12.46 -1.60
N LEU A 145 0.75 11.65 -1.26
CA LEU A 145 0.72 10.79 -0.08
C LEU A 145 0.59 11.61 1.21
N ASN A 146 1.32 12.71 1.32
CA ASN A 146 1.29 13.57 2.49
C ASN A 146 0.01 14.45 2.57
N SER A 147 -0.73 14.59 1.47
CA SER A 147 -2.00 15.32 1.41
C SER A 147 -3.22 14.44 1.69
N LEU A 148 -3.04 13.15 1.94
CA LEU A 148 -4.13 12.26 2.33
C LEU A 148 -4.75 12.76 3.63
N THR A 149 -6.06 12.97 3.61
CA THR A 149 -6.80 13.40 4.80
C THR A 149 -7.03 12.23 5.75
N GLN A 150 -7.31 12.53 7.00
CA GLN A 150 -7.67 11.50 7.97
C GLN A 150 -8.95 10.76 7.55
N ASP A 151 -9.92 11.47 6.98
CA ASP A 151 -11.16 10.87 6.47
C ASP A 151 -10.90 9.89 5.33
N ASP A 152 -9.98 10.23 4.42
CA ASP A 152 -9.53 9.31 3.35
C ASP A 152 -9.00 7.99 3.91
N LEU A 153 -8.18 8.08 4.95
CA LEU A 153 -7.56 6.92 5.58
C LEU A 153 -8.55 6.12 6.41
N GLN A 154 -9.39 6.78 7.19
CA GLN A 154 -10.48 6.13 7.93
C GLN A 154 -11.41 5.37 7.00
N HIS A 155 -11.81 5.99 5.88
CA HIS A 155 -12.61 5.33 4.86
C HIS A 155 -11.90 4.10 4.27
N CYS A 156 -10.60 4.21 3.96
CA CYS A 156 -9.80 3.09 3.48
C CYS A 156 -9.84 1.90 4.45
N PHE A 157 -9.57 2.13 5.74
CA PHE A 157 -9.55 1.08 6.75
C PHE A 157 -10.95 0.50 7.02
N GLN A 158 -12.00 1.33 6.97
CA GLN A 158 -13.38 0.85 7.05
C GLN A 158 -13.74 -0.06 5.86
N GLN A 159 -13.35 0.33 4.63
CA GLN A 159 -13.55 -0.52 3.46
C GLN A 159 -12.74 -1.82 3.54
N TRP A 160 -11.54 -1.76 4.09
CA TRP A 160 -10.73 -2.96 4.31
C TRP A 160 -11.41 -3.94 5.26
N LYS A 161 -11.94 -3.43 6.37
CA LYS A 161 -12.73 -4.22 7.32
C LYS A 161 -13.91 -4.92 6.64
N ILE A 162 -14.72 -4.17 5.89
CA ILE A 162 -15.89 -4.72 5.16
C ILE A 162 -15.46 -5.80 4.15
N ARG A 163 -14.34 -5.60 3.44
CA ARG A 163 -13.81 -6.58 2.48
C ARG A 163 -13.38 -7.88 3.18
N MET A 164 -12.67 -7.77 4.30
CA MET A 164 -12.25 -8.92 5.11
C MET A 164 -13.46 -9.70 5.66
N GLU A 165 -14.47 -9.00 6.19
CA GLU A 165 -15.71 -9.61 6.67
C GLU A 165 -16.45 -10.37 5.54
N ARG A 166 -16.58 -9.76 4.37
CA ARG A 166 -17.22 -10.42 3.20
C ARG A 166 -16.46 -11.68 2.75
N CYS A 167 -15.13 -11.68 2.78
CA CYS A 167 -14.35 -12.88 2.46
C CYS A 167 -14.62 -13.99 3.46
N ARG A 168 -14.59 -13.68 4.75
CA ARG A 168 -14.90 -14.63 5.81
C ARG A 168 -16.30 -15.25 5.64
N ASP A 169 -17.31 -14.42 5.36
CA ASP A 169 -18.71 -14.85 5.30
C ASP A 169 -19.02 -15.69 4.04
N ARG A 170 -18.31 -15.44 2.92
CA ARG A 170 -18.51 -16.19 1.66
C ARG A 170 -17.87 -17.57 1.67
N GLU A 171 -16.76 -17.74 2.36
CA GLU A 171 -15.98 -19.00 2.35
C GLU A 171 -16.36 -19.97 3.48
N GLY A 172 -17.49 -19.75 4.16
CA GLY A 172 -17.95 -20.64 5.24
C GLY A 172 -16.92 -20.83 6.35
N GLY A 173 -16.04 -19.86 6.55
CA GLY A 173 -15.02 -19.88 7.59
C GLY A 173 -13.80 -20.75 7.29
N THR A 174 -13.60 -21.26 6.07
CA THR A 174 -12.55 -22.24 5.77
C THR A 174 -11.21 -21.63 5.43
N THR A 175 -11.15 -20.46 4.78
CA THR A 175 -9.87 -19.86 4.32
C THR A 175 -9.20 -18.95 5.36
N LEU A 176 -9.92 -18.55 6.39
CA LEU A 176 -9.39 -17.74 7.50
C LEU A 176 -9.32 -18.54 8.82
N LYS A 177 -9.24 -19.86 8.75
CA LYS A 177 -9.00 -20.72 9.93
C LYS A 177 -7.60 -20.45 10.49
N GLY A 178 -7.51 -19.55 11.42
CA GLY A 178 -6.28 -19.12 12.10
C GLY A 178 -6.20 -17.63 12.37
N ILE A 179 -6.99 -16.81 11.67
CA ILE A 179 -7.03 -15.39 11.88
C ILE A 179 -8.28 -15.05 12.70
N THR A 180 -8.22 -15.30 14.00
CA THR A 180 -9.22 -14.79 14.94
C THR A 180 -8.92 -13.31 15.14
N PHE A 181 -9.44 -12.46 14.25
CA PHE A 181 -9.41 -11.02 14.47
C PHE A 181 -10.42 -10.66 15.54
N ARG A 182 -9.95 -10.20 16.65
CA ARG A 182 -10.71 -9.23 17.42
C ARG A 182 -10.51 -7.90 16.71
N LEU A 183 -11.45 -7.55 15.82
CA LEU A 183 -11.48 -6.26 15.13
C LEU A 183 -11.49 -5.07 16.09
N SER A 184 -11.88 -5.29 17.36
CA SER A 184 -11.76 -4.34 18.45
C SER A 184 -10.33 -3.84 18.69
N ASP A 185 -9.31 -4.63 18.37
CA ASP A 185 -7.91 -4.30 18.64
C ASP A 185 -7.32 -3.30 17.62
N PHE A 186 -8.04 -3.07 16.51
CA PHE A 186 -7.61 -2.14 15.43
C PHE A 186 -8.30 -0.77 15.45
N PHE A 187 -9.36 -0.60 16.26
CA PHE A 187 -10.25 0.58 16.22
C PHE A 187 -10.46 1.24 17.58
N GLN A 188 -9.58 0.98 18.56
CA GLN A 188 -9.52 1.77 19.80
C GLN A 188 -8.70 3.02 19.65
#